data_cbc0d458767bf29b4f43c42e8de5a027
#
_entry.id   cbc0d458767bf29b4f43c42e8de5a027
#
_cell.length_a   1.000
_cell.length_b   1.000
_cell.length_c   1.000
_cell.angle_alpha   90.00
_cell.angle_beta   90.00
_cell.angle_gamma   90.00
#
_symmetry.space_group_name_H-M   'P 1'
#
loop_
_entity.id
_entity.type
_entity.pdbx_description
1 polymer ?
#
loop_
_entity_poly.entity_id
_entity_poly.type
_entity_poly.pdbx_seq_one_letter_code
_entity_poly.pdbx_strand_id
1 'polypeptide(L)'
;MTMGYPGSTERYLSSFGIEEMMTTTNQAQIDVRGVKQAIWKREMDSRDSIRIKYASKYDESSNYWKNSIGVNRTIKKLHVLDKKRAMETELRRWIQQTPEEREHLLHLFSDLELNYKSRRDAYRARAYFAESS
;
A
#
# COMPACT_ATOMS: atom_id res chain seq x y z
N MET A 1 16.20 24.08 7.53
CA MET A 1 15.95 22.62 7.59
C MET A 1 14.96 22.25 6.50
N THR A 2 15.43 21.56 5.50
CA THR A 2 14.60 21.11 4.41
C THR A 2 13.98 19.76 4.79
N MET A 3 12.69 19.74 5.01
CA MET A 3 11.98 18.48 5.06
C MET A 3 11.66 18.05 3.64
N GLY A 4 12.54 17.23 3.06
CA GLY A 4 12.26 16.58 1.80
C GLY A 4 11.21 15.51 1.99
N TYR A 5 10.27 15.45 1.07
CA TYR A 5 9.34 14.33 0.97
C TYR A 5 9.89 13.38 -0.09
N PRO A 6 10.61 12.34 0.28
CA PRO A 6 11.03 11.34 -0.69
C PRO A 6 9.81 10.53 -1.12
N GLY A 7 9.34 10.73 -2.32
CA GLY A 7 8.26 9.99 -2.91
C GLY A 7 6.97 10.77 -3.13
N SER A 8 6.05 10.17 -3.83
CA SER A 8 4.73 10.71 -4.11
C SER A 8 3.77 10.44 -2.95
N THR A 9 3.05 11.46 -2.52
CA THR A 9 1.98 11.31 -1.54
C THR A 9 0.65 11.18 -2.26
N GLU A 10 0.02 10.04 -2.15
CA GLU A 10 -1.29 9.80 -2.72
C GLU A 10 -2.38 10.15 -1.71
N ARG A 11 -3.06 11.27 -1.93
CA ARG A 11 -4.07 11.81 -1.00
C ARG A 11 -5.50 11.39 -1.32
N TYR A 12 -5.76 11.02 -2.56
CA TYR A 12 -7.11 10.86 -3.09
C TYR A 12 -7.42 9.45 -3.56
N LEU A 13 -6.87 8.46 -2.86
CA LEU A 13 -7.21 7.07 -3.16
C LEU A 13 -8.64 6.74 -2.75
N SER A 14 -9.33 6.00 -3.61
CA SER A 14 -10.61 5.38 -3.28
C SER A 14 -10.43 4.27 -2.24
N SER A 15 -11.53 3.77 -1.68
CA SER A 15 -11.48 2.62 -0.77
C SER A 15 -10.82 1.40 -1.43
N PHE A 16 -11.07 1.18 -2.71
CA PHE A 16 -10.44 0.11 -3.50
C PHE A 16 -8.93 0.28 -3.60
N GLY A 17 -8.46 1.51 -3.85
CA GLY A 17 -7.04 1.83 -3.93
C GLY A 17 -6.32 1.65 -2.58
N ILE A 18 -6.94 2.05 -1.49
CA ILE A 18 -6.40 1.86 -0.14
C ILE A 18 -6.33 0.37 0.21
N GLU A 19 -7.38 -0.38 -0.09
CA GLU A 19 -7.41 -1.84 0.13
C GLU A 19 -6.32 -2.54 -0.69
N GLU A 20 -6.16 -2.18 -1.97
CA GLU A 20 -5.10 -2.71 -2.82
C GLU A 20 -3.71 -2.39 -2.25
N MET A 21 -3.46 -1.16 -1.83
CA MET A 21 -2.19 -0.77 -1.20
C MET A 21 -1.88 -1.61 0.04
N MET A 22 -2.87 -1.82 0.92
CA MET A 22 -2.70 -2.59 2.15
C MET A 22 -2.42 -4.06 1.88
N THR A 23 -3.15 -4.67 0.93
CA THR A 23 -3.12 -6.12 0.71
C THR A 23 -2.08 -6.55 -0.31
N THR A 24 -1.61 -5.66 -1.17
CA THR A 24 -0.60 -5.97 -2.19
C THR A 24 0.74 -5.33 -1.88
N THR A 25 0.89 -4.04 -2.09
CA THR A 25 2.18 -3.34 -1.97
C THR A 25 2.73 -3.40 -0.54
N ASN A 26 1.95 -2.96 0.44
CA ASN A 26 2.42 -2.93 1.84
C ASN A 26 2.62 -4.34 2.40
N GLN A 27 1.73 -5.26 2.07
CA GLN A 27 1.86 -6.64 2.53
C GLN A 27 3.10 -7.33 1.92
N ALA A 28 3.35 -7.13 0.62
CA ALA A 28 4.55 -7.65 -0.03
C ALA A 28 5.84 -7.08 0.60
N GLN A 29 5.85 -5.79 0.88
CA GLN A 29 6.99 -5.15 1.56
C GLN A 29 7.18 -5.71 2.98
N ILE A 30 6.11 -5.90 3.74
CA ILE A 30 6.19 -6.47 5.09
C ILE A 30 6.75 -7.88 5.04
N ASP A 31 6.22 -8.73 4.19
CA ASP A 31 6.59 -10.15 4.13
C ASP A 31 8.03 -10.34 3.63
N VAL A 32 8.34 -9.80 2.47
CA VAL A 32 9.63 -10.03 1.82
C VAL A 32 10.75 -9.28 2.54
N ARG A 33 10.55 -8.01 2.89
CA ARG A 33 11.57 -7.24 3.61
C ARG A 33 11.78 -7.76 5.02
N GLY A 34 10.74 -8.28 5.67
CA GLY A 34 10.87 -8.93 6.98
C GLY A 34 11.84 -10.11 6.93
N VAL A 35 11.74 -10.96 5.92
CA VAL A 35 12.66 -12.08 5.71
C VAL A 35 14.08 -11.59 5.40
N LYS A 36 14.21 -10.64 4.48
CA LYS A 36 15.51 -10.04 4.14
C LYS A 36 16.18 -9.40 5.36
N GLN A 37 15.42 -8.69 6.19
CA GLN A 37 15.92 -8.06 7.41
C GLN A 37 16.50 -9.09 8.39
N ALA A 38 15.80 -10.18 8.60
CA ALA A 38 16.25 -11.25 9.47
C ALA A 38 17.57 -11.88 8.99
N ILE A 39 17.67 -12.13 7.69
CA ILE A 39 18.88 -12.70 7.06
C ILE A 39 20.04 -11.71 7.16
N TRP A 40 19.83 -10.47 6.76
CA TRP A 40 20.91 -9.46 6.79
C TRP A 40 21.38 -9.17 8.19
N LYS A 41 20.49 -9.09 9.16
CA LYS A 41 20.86 -8.89 10.56
C LYS A 41 21.75 -10.02 11.06
N ARG A 42 21.39 -11.26 10.78
CA ARG A 42 22.18 -12.44 11.17
C ARG A 42 23.57 -12.39 10.55
N GLU A 43 23.70 -12.06 9.27
CA GLU A 43 24.98 -11.99 8.57
C GLU A 43 25.82 -10.79 9.06
N MET A 44 25.19 -9.65 9.32
CA MET A 44 25.86 -8.46 9.86
C MET A 44 26.38 -8.67 11.29
N ASP A 45 25.66 -9.44 12.08
CA ASP A 45 26.08 -9.78 13.45
C ASP A 45 27.25 -10.78 13.46
N SER A 46 27.43 -11.54 12.39
CA SER A 46 28.49 -12.52 12.27
C SER A 46 29.87 -11.93 11.94
N ARG A 47 29.92 -10.81 11.20
CA ARG A 47 31.16 -10.20 10.71
C ARG A 47 31.03 -8.68 10.56
N ASP A 48 32.01 -7.94 11.09
CA ASP A 48 32.05 -6.47 10.98
C ASP A 48 32.23 -5.97 9.56
N SER A 49 32.96 -6.69 8.70
CA SER A 49 33.14 -6.33 7.29
C SER A 49 31.81 -6.38 6.52
N ILE A 50 30.96 -7.34 6.84
CA ILE A 50 29.61 -7.46 6.25
C ILE A 50 28.72 -6.35 6.78
N ARG A 51 28.81 -6.02 8.08
CA ARG A 51 28.06 -4.93 8.68
C ARG A 51 28.32 -3.61 7.98
N ILE A 52 29.55 -3.23 7.77
CA ILE A 52 29.94 -1.98 7.10
C ILE A 52 29.37 -1.95 5.68
N LYS A 53 29.45 -3.07 4.96
CA LYS A 53 29.02 -3.14 3.57
C LYS A 53 27.50 -3.04 3.40
N TYR A 54 26.72 -3.60 4.31
CA TYR A 54 25.27 -3.74 4.17
C TYR A 54 24.46 -2.81 5.08
N ALA A 55 25.08 -2.09 6.01
CA ALA A 55 24.38 -1.22 6.97
C ALA A 55 23.42 -0.24 6.30
N SER A 56 23.86 0.47 5.26
CA SER A 56 23.03 1.44 4.55
C SER A 56 21.81 0.78 3.89
N LYS A 57 22.01 -0.34 3.22
CA LYS A 57 20.91 -1.10 2.57
C LYS A 57 19.93 -1.67 3.60
N TYR A 58 20.47 -2.12 4.73
CA TYR A 58 19.66 -2.60 5.85
C TYR A 58 18.77 -1.49 6.40
N ASP A 59 19.34 -0.31 6.66
CA ASP A 59 18.60 0.83 7.20
C ASP A 59 17.53 1.33 6.24
N GLU A 60 17.85 1.45 4.95
CA GLU A 60 16.88 1.82 3.92
C GLU A 60 15.72 0.82 3.87
N SER A 61 16.03 -0.46 3.75
CA SER A 61 15.01 -1.51 3.72
C SER A 61 14.18 -1.56 5.01
N SER A 62 14.82 -1.33 6.16
CA SER A 62 14.16 -1.26 7.46
C SER A 62 13.17 -0.11 7.55
N ASN A 63 13.50 1.04 6.99
CA ASN A 63 12.61 2.19 6.96
C ASN A 63 11.35 1.90 6.14
N TYR A 64 11.48 1.32 4.95
CA TYR A 64 10.32 0.91 4.15
C TYR A 64 9.47 -0.14 4.86
N TRP A 65 10.10 -1.13 5.47
CA TRP A 65 9.41 -2.18 6.21
C TRP A 65 8.60 -1.62 7.38
N LYS A 66 9.21 -0.79 8.21
CA LYS A 66 8.55 -0.13 9.33
C LYS A 66 7.43 0.80 8.88
N ASN A 67 7.67 1.54 7.80
CA ASN A 67 6.67 2.42 7.21
C ASN A 67 5.44 1.64 6.74
N SER A 68 5.62 0.54 6.02
CA SER A 68 4.52 -0.30 5.55
C SER A 68 3.70 -0.88 6.69
N ILE A 69 4.36 -1.35 7.75
CA ILE A 69 3.68 -1.83 8.97
C ILE A 69 2.91 -0.69 9.63
N GLY A 70 3.54 0.48 9.78
CA GLY A 70 2.92 1.65 10.39
C GLY A 70 1.71 2.15 9.63
N VAL A 71 1.79 2.23 8.30
CA VAL A 71 0.68 2.64 7.43
C VAL A 71 -0.49 1.67 7.57
N ASN A 72 -0.25 0.36 7.45
CA ASN A 72 -1.30 -0.64 7.59
C ASN A 72 -1.96 -0.59 8.97
N ARG A 73 -1.16 -0.44 10.02
CA ARG A 73 -1.66 -0.31 11.40
C ARG A 73 -2.51 0.94 11.57
N THR A 74 -2.06 2.07 11.05
CA THR A 74 -2.77 3.36 11.13
C THR A 74 -4.08 3.30 10.38
N ILE A 75 -4.09 2.74 9.17
CA ILE A 75 -5.33 2.58 8.38
C ILE A 75 -6.36 1.75 9.14
N LYS A 76 -5.94 0.64 9.76
CA LYS A 76 -6.80 -0.20 10.58
C LYS A 76 -7.30 0.54 11.83
N LYS A 77 -6.39 1.20 12.56
CA LYS A 77 -6.70 1.90 13.81
C LYS A 77 -7.67 3.05 13.61
N LEU A 78 -7.51 3.83 12.55
CA LEU A 78 -8.34 5.00 12.25
C LEU A 78 -9.58 4.66 11.43
N HIS A 79 -9.78 3.40 11.09
CA HIS A 79 -10.90 2.93 10.25
C HIS A 79 -11.02 3.71 8.94
N VAL A 80 -9.89 3.99 8.30
CA VAL A 80 -9.83 4.80 7.07
C VAL A 80 -10.64 4.18 5.94
N LEU A 81 -10.58 2.85 5.78
CA LEU A 81 -11.38 2.14 4.78
C LEU A 81 -12.88 2.32 5.01
N ASP A 82 -13.33 2.20 6.26
CA ASP A 82 -14.74 2.35 6.60
C ASP A 82 -15.23 3.78 6.35
N LYS A 83 -14.41 4.78 6.67
CA LYS A 83 -14.70 6.19 6.39
C LYS A 83 -14.79 6.45 4.90
N LYS A 84 -13.87 5.92 4.11
CA LYS A 84 -13.89 6.05 2.65
C LYS A 84 -15.10 5.37 2.03
N ARG A 85 -15.43 4.17 2.47
CA ARG A 85 -16.63 3.46 2.02
C ARG A 85 -17.91 4.19 2.36
N ALA A 86 -18.00 4.81 3.55
CA ALA A 86 -19.12 5.64 3.94
C ALA A 86 -19.29 6.85 3.02
N MET A 87 -18.19 7.56 2.71
CA MET A 87 -18.20 8.68 1.76
C MET A 87 -18.65 8.25 0.36
N GLU A 88 -18.15 7.11 -0.11
CA GLU A 88 -18.54 6.55 -1.41
C GLU A 88 -20.00 6.13 -1.45
N THR A 89 -20.53 5.61 -0.36
CA THR A 89 -21.95 5.28 -0.21
C THR A 89 -22.84 6.52 -0.28
N GLU A 90 -22.43 7.59 0.41
CA GLU A 90 -23.13 8.89 0.33
C GLU A 90 -23.10 9.47 -1.09
N LEU A 91 -21.93 9.38 -1.75
CA LEU A 91 -21.78 9.82 -3.13
C LEU A 91 -22.70 9.03 -4.07
N ARG A 92 -22.75 7.70 -3.92
CA ARG A 92 -23.68 6.85 -4.70
C ARG A 92 -25.11 7.23 -4.48
N ARG A 93 -25.51 7.55 -3.25
CA ARG A 93 -26.86 8.00 -2.90
C ARG A 93 -27.18 9.32 -3.60
N TRP A 94 -26.25 10.26 -3.57
CA TRP A 94 -26.39 11.53 -4.27
C TRP A 94 -26.53 11.35 -5.78
N ILE A 95 -25.72 10.50 -6.38
CA ILE A 95 -25.77 10.15 -7.81
C ILE A 95 -27.15 9.57 -8.17
N GLN A 96 -27.72 8.73 -7.31
CA GLN A 96 -29.05 8.15 -7.54
C GLN A 96 -30.17 9.21 -7.54
N GLN A 97 -29.97 10.34 -6.90
CA GLN A 97 -30.92 11.46 -6.89
C GLN A 97 -30.81 12.38 -8.10
N THR A 98 -29.75 12.24 -8.91
CA THR A 98 -29.49 13.07 -10.09
C THR A 98 -29.68 12.22 -11.34
N PRO A 99 -30.87 12.27 -12.00
CA PRO A 99 -31.19 11.30 -13.05
C PRO A 99 -30.39 11.45 -14.35
N GLU A 100 -29.81 12.62 -14.62
CA GLU A 100 -29.13 12.91 -15.89
C GLU A 100 -27.77 12.22 -16.02
N GLU A 101 -27.03 12.04 -14.92
CA GLU A 101 -25.69 11.44 -14.92
C GLU A 101 -25.63 10.10 -14.19
N ARG A 102 -26.76 9.66 -13.65
CA ARG A 102 -26.86 8.49 -12.77
C ARG A 102 -26.26 7.23 -13.39
N GLU A 103 -26.65 6.87 -14.58
CA GLU A 103 -26.21 5.63 -15.22
C GLU A 103 -24.71 5.64 -15.49
N HIS A 104 -24.20 6.74 -16.02
CA HIS A 104 -22.79 6.89 -16.33
C HIS A 104 -21.90 6.79 -15.09
N LEU A 105 -22.26 7.50 -14.01
CA LEU A 105 -21.47 7.51 -12.79
C LEU A 105 -21.53 6.18 -12.03
N LEU A 106 -22.70 5.53 -11.97
CA LEU A 106 -22.82 4.19 -11.39
C LEU A 106 -22.03 3.17 -12.19
N HIS A 107 -22.01 3.29 -13.51
CA HIS A 107 -21.19 2.42 -14.36
C HIS A 107 -19.70 2.61 -14.10
N LEU A 108 -19.23 3.85 -13.92
CA LEU A 108 -17.84 4.14 -13.55
C LEU A 108 -17.44 3.49 -12.22
N PHE A 109 -18.29 3.54 -11.20
CA PHE A 109 -18.03 2.86 -9.92
C PHE A 109 -17.93 1.35 -10.07
N SER A 110 -18.84 0.75 -10.84
CA SER A 110 -18.84 -0.69 -11.11
C SER A 110 -17.58 -1.11 -11.88
N ASP A 111 -17.19 -0.35 -12.90
CA ASP A 111 -15.98 -0.60 -13.69
C ASP A 111 -14.72 -0.47 -12.84
N LEU A 112 -14.66 0.53 -11.96
CA LEU A 112 -13.54 0.73 -11.04
C LEU A 112 -13.39 -0.48 -10.10
N GLU A 113 -14.46 -0.91 -9.48
CA GLU A 113 -14.47 -2.08 -8.59
C GLU A 113 -14.04 -3.34 -9.32
N LEU A 114 -14.59 -3.59 -10.50
CA LEU A 114 -14.26 -4.75 -11.31
C LEU A 114 -12.79 -4.73 -11.74
N ASN A 115 -12.26 -3.58 -12.14
CA ASN A 115 -10.87 -3.41 -12.52
C ASN A 115 -9.93 -3.75 -11.34
N TYR A 116 -10.17 -3.22 -10.16
CA TYR A 116 -9.36 -3.56 -8.97
C TYR A 116 -9.44 -5.03 -8.61
N LYS A 117 -10.61 -5.64 -8.69
CA LYS A 117 -10.78 -7.08 -8.41
C LYS A 117 -10.07 -7.95 -9.44
N SER A 118 -10.19 -7.63 -10.73
CA SER A 118 -9.62 -8.44 -11.81
C SER A 118 -8.09 -8.42 -11.84
N ARG A 119 -7.47 -7.32 -11.43
CA ARG A 119 -6.01 -7.20 -11.42
C ARG A 119 -5.34 -7.59 -10.10
N ARG A 120 -6.12 -7.91 -9.07
CA ARG A 120 -5.60 -8.15 -7.71
C ARG A 120 -4.45 -9.15 -7.68
N ASP A 121 -4.63 -10.31 -8.27
CA ASP A 121 -3.65 -11.39 -8.24
C ASP A 121 -2.39 -11.03 -9.03
N ALA A 122 -2.55 -10.41 -10.20
CA ALA A 122 -1.43 -9.96 -11.03
C ALA A 122 -0.59 -8.88 -10.32
N TYR A 123 -1.24 -7.90 -9.72
CA TYR A 123 -0.56 -6.84 -8.96
C TYR A 123 0.12 -7.37 -7.72
N ARG A 124 -0.51 -8.32 -7.04
CA ARG A 124 0.07 -8.99 -5.88
C ARG A 124 1.34 -9.75 -6.27
N ALA A 125 1.29 -10.55 -7.31
CA ALA A 125 2.45 -11.27 -7.84
C ALA A 125 3.57 -10.31 -8.24
N ARG A 126 3.23 -9.21 -8.91
CA ARG A 126 4.18 -8.17 -9.29
C ARG A 126 4.85 -7.52 -8.07
N ALA A 127 4.08 -7.21 -7.04
CA ALA A 127 4.60 -6.60 -5.82
C ALA A 127 5.60 -7.52 -5.11
N TYR A 128 5.27 -8.80 -4.97
CA TYR A 128 6.18 -9.79 -4.38
C TYR A 128 7.44 -9.98 -5.23
N PHE A 129 7.31 -10.03 -6.54
CA PHE A 129 8.45 -10.14 -7.45
C PHE A 129 9.38 -8.92 -7.35
N ALA A 130 8.82 -7.72 -7.34
CA ALA A 130 9.60 -6.49 -7.21
C ALA A 130 10.36 -6.41 -5.89
N GLU A 131 9.78 -6.86 -4.79
CA GLU A 131 10.43 -6.87 -3.48
C GLU A 131 11.48 -7.97 -3.34
N SER A 132 11.35 -9.07 -4.08
CA SER A 132 12.29 -10.19 -4.03
C SER A 132 13.58 -9.96 -4.80
N SER A 133 13.60 -9.03 -5.73
CA SER A 133 14.78 -8.71 -6.56
C SER A 133 15.84 -7.86 -5.87
#